data_d70caaf683a1e2fb587456777281bb1c
#
_entry.id   d70caaf683a1e2fb587456777281bb1c
#
_cell.length_a   1.000
_cell.length_b   1.000
_cell.length_c   1.000
_cell.angle_alpha   90.00
_cell.angle_beta   90.00
_cell.angle_gamma   90.00
#
_symmetry.space_group_name_H-M   'P 1'
#
loop_
_entity.id
_entity.type
_entity.pdbx_description
1 polymer ?
#
loop_
_entity_poly.entity_id
_entity_poly.type
_entity_poly.pdbx_seq_one_letter_code
_entity_poly.pdbx_strand_id
1 'polypeptide(L)'
;MAKVCVTGAAGFIGGQVAEELLRQGHEVVGLDDFSSGTRETAALLAGHARFQLIEGSIADPQAVARLLAGSKWVFHLAAIPSVPVSMQEPERTTAVNVGGTVNVLQAALRARVERVVLACSCAAYGDGAEQPKHEALLPRPASPYAAQKVACELYAQTYARAFGLPCVGLRFFNVYGPRQDPKSEYAAAIPRFVTRLLSGDRPIVFGDGLQTRDFVHVSDVVRANLLAATAKDAPGEIVNVASGRSASLLELIRLIKHAIGPAAAHLEPEHQPARAGDLRASSADLTKARRVLGYEPRVGLAEGLAGLVESWRATLDRAA
;
A
#
# COMPACT_ATOMS: atom_id res chain seq x y z
N MET A 1 10.91 7.95 -22.08
CA MET A 1 9.56 7.37 -22.27
C MET A 1 9.68 5.85 -22.34
N ALA A 2 8.91 5.10 -21.58
CA ALA A 2 8.89 3.64 -21.57
C ALA A 2 7.45 3.16 -21.39
N LYS A 3 7.14 1.94 -21.88
CA LYS A 3 5.93 1.23 -21.53
C LYS A 3 6.10 0.58 -20.16
N VAL A 4 5.16 0.79 -19.25
CA VAL A 4 5.21 0.39 -17.85
C VAL A 4 3.90 -0.29 -17.48
N CYS A 5 3.96 -1.36 -16.70
CA CYS A 5 2.79 -2.07 -16.21
C CYS A 5 2.52 -1.79 -14.73
N VAL A 6 1.24 -1.63 -14.40
CA VAL A 6 0.75 -1.51 -13.02
C VAL A 6 -0.37 -2.52 -12.80
N THR A 7 -0.18 -3.51 -11.93
CA THR A 7 -1.28 -4.35 -11.44
C THR A 7 -1.93 -3.70 -10.23
N GLY A 8 -3.25 -3.82 -10.08
CA GLY A 8 -3.99 -3.07 -9.06
C GLY A 8 -4.10 -1.59 -9.42
N ALA A 9 -4.17 -1.27 -10.73
CA ALA A 9 -4.10 0.11 -11.23
C ALA A 9 -5.34 0.95 -10.88
N ALA A 10 -6.48 0.34 -10.59
CA ALA A 10 -7.69 1.01 -10.11
C ALA A 10 -7.76 1.11 -8.58
N GLY A 11 -6.76 0.57 -7.86
CA GLY A 11 -6.66 0.59 -6.41
C GLY A 11 -6.06 1.89 -5.87
N PHE A 12 -6.06 2.02 -4.53
CA PHE A 12 -5.57 3.20 -3.80
C PHE A 12 -4.12 3.56 -4.14
N ILE A 13 -3.17 2.63 -3.98
CA ILE A 13 -1.75 2.88 -4.24
C ILE A 13 -1.47 2.79 -5.74
N GLY A 14 -1.99 1.75 -6.42
CA GLY A 14 -1.74 1.50 -7.83
C GLY A 14 -2.18 2.63 -8.74
N GLY A 15 -3.34 3.22 -8.45
CA GLY A 15 -3.86 4.37 -9.19
C GLY A 15 -2.96 5.60 -9.10
N GLN A 16 -2.37 5.87 -7.93
CA GLN A 16 -1.47 7.00 -7.76
C GLN A 16 -0.08 6.75 -8.37
N VAL A 17 0.40 5.50 -8.32
CA VAL A 17 1.64 5.12 -9.06
C VAL A 17 1.44 5.27 -10.56
N ALA A 18 0.30 4.80 -11.09
CA ALA A 18 -0.04 4.93 -12.52
C ALA A 18 -0.12 6.40 -12.95
N GLU A 19 -0.80 7.24 -12.18
CA GLU A 19 -0.93 8.68 -12.44
C GLU A 19 0.43 9.38 -12.46
N GLU A 20 1.30 9.12 -11.50
CA GLU A 20 2.63 9.72 -11.46
C GLU A 20 3.51 9.26 -12.63
N LEU A 21 3.43 7.99 -13.03
CA LEU A 21 4.12 7.48 -14.22
C LEU A 21 3.63 8.17 -15.52
N LEU A 22 2.32 8.39 -15.65
CA LEU A 22 1.73 9.13 -16.76
C LEU A 22 2.20 10.59 -16.78
N ARG A 23 2.26 11.24 -15.61
CA ARG A 23 2.78 12.60 -15.42
C ARG A 23 4.25 12.71 -15.85
N GLN A 24 5.06 11.66 -15.61
CA GLN A 24 6.45 11.57 -16.06
C GLN A 24 6.59 11.23 -17.55
N GLY A 25 5.49 11.07 -18.28
CA GLY A 25 5.49 10.85 -19.72
C GLY A 25 5.62 9.39 -20.15
N HIS A 26 5.46 8.43 -19.23
CA HIS A 26 5.43 7.01 -19.57
C HIS A 26 4.11 6.61 -20.24
N GLU A 27 4.14 5.52 -21.01
CA GLU A 27 2.95 4.76 -21.40
C GLU A 27 2.64 3.77 -20.30
N VAL A 28 1.41 3.78 -19.76
CA VAL A 28 1.02 2.93 -18.64
C VAL A 28 -0.08 1.98 -19.07
N VAL A 29 0.14 0.68 -18.87
CA VAL A 29 -0.89 -0.34 -19.00
C VAL A 29 -1.24 -0.87 -17.61
N GLY A 30 -2.49 -0.69 -17.21
CA GLY A 30 -3.03 -1.17 -15.94
C GLY A 30 -3.72 -2.52 -16.07
N LEU A 31 -3.70 -3.33 -15.01
CA LEU A 31 -4.55 -4.51 -14.82
C LEU A 31 -5.28 -4.39 -13.49
N ASP A 32 -6.60 -4.56 -13.48
CA ASP A 32 -7.41 -4.56 -12.26
C ASP A 32 -8.68 -5.39 -12.48
N ASP A 33 -9.12 -6.15 -11.47
CA ASP A 33 -10.37 -6.92 -11.49
C ASP A 33 -11.48 -6.24 -10.70
N PHE A 34 -11.21 -5.04 -10.18
CA PHE A 34 -12.12 -4.25 -9.35
C PHE A 34 -12.59 -4.92 -8.06
N SER A 35 -11.90 -5.96 -7.59
CA SER A 35 -12.18 -6.60 -6.30
C SER A 35 -11.94 -5.67 -5.11
N SER A 36 -11.05 -4.68 -5.26
CA SER A 36 -10.78 -3.61 -4.30
C SER A 36 -10.51 -2.25 -4.96
N GLY A 37 -10.27 -2.23 -6.26
CA GLY A 37 -10.15 -1.04 -7.07
C GLY A 37 -11.51 -0.40 -7.38
N THR A 38 -11.51 0.89 -7.77
CA THR A 38 -12.74 1.65 -8.06
C THR A 38 -12.83 2.07 -9.51
N ARG A 39 -14.06 2.11 -10.04
CA ARG A 39 -14.34 2.59 -11.40
C ARG A 39 -14.00 4.08 -11.55
N GLU A 40 -14.09 4.86 -10.47
CA GLU A 40 -13.73 6.28 -10.42
C GLU A 40 -12.23 6.47 -10.65
N THR A 41 -11.37 5.69 -9.99
CA THR A 41 -9.92 5.74 -10.22
C THR A 41 -9.58 5.33 -11.68
N ALA A 42 -10.23 4.29 -12.19
CA ALA A 42 -10.04 3.86 -13.57
C ALA A 42 -10.45 4.94 -14.58
N ALA A 43 -11.58 5.60 -14.37
CA ALA A 43 -12.08 6.68 -15.22
C ALA A 43 -11.14 7.90 -15.22
N LEU A 44 -10.60 8.27 -14.03
CA LEU A 44 -9.63 9.34 -13.91
C LEU A 44 -8.37 9.07 -14.74
N LEU A 45 -7.85 7.84 -14.67
CA LEU A 45 -6.67 7.44 -15.44
C LEU A 45 -6.97 7.35 -16.96
N ALA A 46 -8.16 6.90 -17.34
CA ALA A 46 -8.59 6.81 -18.75
C ALA A 46 -8.65 8.16 -19.47
N GLY A 47 -8.71 9.28 -18.71
CA GLY A 47 -8.55 10.62 -19.28
C GLY A 47 -7.16 10.92 -19.85
N HIS A 48 -6.16 10.08 -19.58
CA HIS A 48 -4.82 10.22 -20.14
C HIS A 48 -4.64 9.39 -21.41
N ALA A 49 -4.29 10.01 -22.52
CA ALA A 49 -4.12 9.34 -23.83
C ALA A 49 -3.07 8.20 -23.83
N ARG A 50 -2.17 8.16 -22.85
CA ARG A 50 -1.13 7.13 -22.69
C ARG A 50 -1.48 6.07 -21.65
N PHE A 51 -2.73 6.01 -21.21
CA PHE A 51 -3.20 4.97 -20.30
C PHE A 51 -4.09 3.97 -21.02
N GLN A 52 -3.86 2.70 -20.74
CA GLN A 52 -4.75 1.61 -21.12
C GLN A 52 -5.04 0.73 -19.92
N LEU A 53 -6.29 0.35 -19.72
CA LEU A 53 -6.69 -0.60 -18.68
C LEU A 53 -7.10 -1.93 -19.31
N ILE A 54 -6.58 -3.01 -18.74
CA ILE A 54 -7.06 -4.38 -18.97
C ILE A 54 -7.88 -4.75 -17.73
N GLU A 55 -9.17 -5.01 -17.90
CA GLU A 55 -9.98 -5.59 -16.84
C GLU A 55 -9.68 -7.08 -16.74
N GLY A 56 -9.22 -7.52 -15.57
CA GLY A 56 -8.84 -8.89 -15.34
C GLY A 56 -8.03 -9.10 -14.06
N SER A 57 -7.88 -10.35 -13.67
CA SER A 57 -7.20 -10.74 -12.43
C SER A 57 -5.75 -11.17 -12.68
N ILE A 58 -4.87 -10.90 -11.70
CA ILE A 58 -3.51 -11.46 -11.67
C ILE A 58 -3.51 -12.99 -11.52
N ALA A 59 -4.62 -13.58 -11.09
CA ALA A 59 -4.78 -15.03 -11.05
C ALA A 59 -4.95 -15.66 -12.47
N ASP A 60 -5.24 -14.84 -13.51
CA ASP A 60 -5.28 -15.27 -14.90
C ASP A 60 -3.92 -15.06 -15.59
N PRO A 61 -3.16 -16.14 -15.88
CA PRO A 61 -1.86 -16.03 -16.54
C PRO A 61 -1.92 -15.39 -17.92
N GLN A 62 -3.06 -15.50 -18.63
CA GLN A 62 -3.21 -14.92 -19.97
C GLN A 62 -3.40 -13.40 -19.89
N ALA A 63 -4.20 -12.91 -18.93
CA ALA A 63 -4.35 -11.50 -18.67
C ALA A 63 -3.00 -10.86 -18.30
N VAL A 64 -2.23 -11.52 -17.42
CA VAL A 64 -0.90 -11.08 -17.01
C VAL A 64 0.08 -11.08 -18.19
N ALA A 65 0.07 -12.10 -19.05
CA ALA A 65 0.94 -12.14 -20.22
C ALA A 65 0.64 -11.01 -21.21
N ARG A 66 -0.65 -10.70 -21.46
CA ARG A 66 -1.05 -9.55 -22.28
C ARG A 66 -0.58 -8.22 -21.69
N LEU A 67 -0.72 -8.05 -20.37
CA LEU A 67 -0.28 -6.87 -19.65
C LEU A 67 1.21 -6.58 -19.87
N LEU A 68 2.06 -7.60 -19.71
CA LEU A 68 3.52 -7.43 -19.65
C LEU A 68 4.20 -7.37 -21.02
N ALA A 69 3.48 -7.61 -22.12
CA ALA A 69 4.07 -7.61 -23.46
C ALA A 69 4.74 -6.26 -23.81
N GLY A 70 6.06 -6.28 -24.02
CA GLY A 70 6.86 -5.11 -24.39
C GLY A 70 7.09 -4.10 -23.25
N SER A 71 6.82 -4.48 -22.01
CA SER A 71 6.98 -3.60 -20.86
C SER A 71 8.41 -3.56 -20.34
N LYS A 72 8.84 -2.37 -19.94
CA LYS A 72 10.15 -2.14 -19.32
C LYS A 72 10.13 -2.44 -17.81
N TRP A 73 9.14 -1.90 -17.09
CA TRP A 73 8.99 -2.05 -15.66
C TRP A 73 7.60 -2.57 -15.30
N VAL A 74 7.52 -3.29 -14.19
CA VAL A 74 6.29 -3.80 -13.60
C VAL A 74 6.18 -3.33 -12.16
N PHE A 75 5.09 -2.63 -11.82
CA PHE A 75 4.70 -2.30 -10.46
C PHE A 75 3.58 -3.26 -10.06
N HIS A 76 3.92 -4.27 -9.26
CA HIS A 76 2.98 -5.29 -8.84
C HIS A 76 2.35 -4.90 -7.49
N LEU A 77 1.19 -4.25 -7.57
CA LEU A 77 0.46 -3.68 -6.44
C LEU A 77 -0.90 -4.37 -6.19
N ALA A 78 -1.35 -5.22 -7.12
CA ALA A 78 -2.56 -6.02 -6.97
C ALA A 78 -2.42 -7.04 -5.84
N ALA A 79 -3.41 -7.09 -4.98
CA ALA A 79 -3.58 -8.11 -3.94
C ALA A 79 -4.99 -7.99 -3.34
N ILE A 80 -5.42 -8.98 -2.58
CA ILE A 80 -6.50 -8.83 -1.60
C ILE A 80 -5.84 -8.40 -0.28
N PRO A 81 -5.86 -7.08 0.09
CA PRO A 81 -5.02 -6.53 1.16
C PRO A 81 -5.71 -6.56 2.53
N SER A 82 -6.51 -7.59 2.82
CA SER A 82 -7.34 -7.66 4.02
C SER A 82 -6.96 -8.85 4.90
N VAL A 83 -6.51 -8.56 6.13
CA VAL A 83 -6.26 -9.59 7.15
C VAL A 83 -7.56 -10.35 7.48
N PRO A 84 -8.71 -9.69 7.80
CA PRO A 84 -9.96 -10.41 8.06
C PRO A 84 -10.42 -11.32 6.91
N VAL A 85 -10.38 -10.83 5.67
CA VAL A 85 -10.73 -11.67 4.49
C VAL A 85 -9.80 -12.87 4.38
N SER A 86 -8.50 -12.70 4.64
CA SER A 86 -7.55 -13.81 4.59
C SER A 86 -7.79 -14.86 5.67
N MET A 87 -8.39 -14.48 6.80
CA MET A 87 -8.79 -15.42 7.86
C MET A 87 -10.06 -16.20 7.47
N GLN A 88 -10.96 -15.58 6.73
CA GLN A 88 -12.23 -16.19 6.31
C GLN A 88 -12.07 -17.02 5.03
N GLU A 89 -11.27 -16.54 4.08
CA GLU A 89 -11.09 -17.13 2.74
C GLU A 89 -9.59 -17.33 2.42
N PRO A 90 -8.85 -18.14 3.20
CA PRO A 90 -7.39 -18.27 3.04
C PRO A 90 -7.00 -18.86 1.69
N GLU A 91 -7.77 -19.79 1.16
CA GLU A 91 -7.53 -20.44 -0.15
C GLU A 91 -7.61 -19.42 -1.28
N ARG A 92 -8.72 -18.65 -1.34
CA ARG A 92 -8.93 -17.61 -2.36
C ARG A 92 -7.84 -16.54 -2.29
N THR A 93 -7.55 -16.04 -1.08
CA THR A 93 -6.54 -15.01 -0.91
C THR A 93 -5.13 -15.53 -1.23
N THR A 94 -4.82 -16.80 -0.97
CA THR A 94 -3.55 -17.41 -1.37
C THR A 94 -3.45 -17.57 -2.88
N ALA A 95 -4.51 -18.02 -3.54
CA ALA A 95 -4.53 -18.15 -5.01
C ALA A 95 -4.26 -16.81 -5.70
N VAL A 96 -4.86 -15.72 -5.20
CA VAL A 96 -4.65 -14.38 -5.74
C VAL A 96 -3.30 -13.82 -5.32
N ASN A 97 -3.01 -13.74 -4.01
CA ASN A 97 -1.84 -13.02 -3.53
C ASN A 97 -0.52 -13.75 -3.85
N VAL A 98 -0.45 -15.06 -3.67
CA VAL A 98 0.76 -15.84 -3.94
C VAL A 98 0.77 -16.36 -5.38
N GLY A 99 -0.28 -17.06 -5.80
CA GLY A 99 -0.39 -17.58 -7.16
C GLY A 99 -0.32 -16.49 -8.21
N GLY A 100 -1.08 -15.39 -8.01
CA GLY A 100 -1.03 -14.22 -8.88
C GLY A 100 0.35 -13.57 -8.95
N THR A 101 1.06 -13.47 -7.81
CA THR A 101 2.45 -12.97 -7.79
C THR A 101 3.38 -13.86 -8.61
N VAL A 102 3.25 -15.19 -8.49
CA VAL A 102 4.04 -16.14 -9.31
C VAL A 102 3.74 -15.96 -10.80
N ASN A 103 2.46 -15.78 -11.18
CA ASN A 103 2.07 -15.49 -12.57
C ASN A 103 2.77 -14.22 -13.10
N VAL A 104 2.77 -13.15 -12.30
CA VAL A 104 3.43 -11.88 -12.65
C VAL A 104 4.94 -12.06 -12.80
N LEU A 105 5.60 -12.72 -11.85
CA LEU A 105 7.04 -12.95 -11.91
C LEU A 105 7.42 -13.82 -13.12
N GLN A 106 6.65 -14.88 -13.39
CA GLN A 106 6.90 -15.79 -14.52
C GLN A 106 6.70 -15.06 -15.87
N ALA A 107 5.67 -14.24 -15.99
CA ALA A 107 5.43 -13.44 -17.19
C ALA A 107 6.49 -12.34 -17.36
N ALA A 108 6.93 -11.71 -16.27
CA ALA A 108 8.00 -10.72 -16.26
C ALA A 108 9.34 -11.32 -16.73
N LEU A 109 9.66 -12.53 -16.29
CA LEU A 109 10.84 -13.25 -16.74
C LEU A 109 10.79 -13.53 -18.24
N ARG A 110 9.64 -14.03 -18.75
CA ARG A 110 9.44 -14.29 -20.19
C ARG A 110 9.51 -13.03 -21.04
N ALA A 111 8.95 -11.93 -20.54
CA ALA A 111 8.97 -10.62 -21.20
C ALA A 111 10.32 -9.89 -21.07
N ARG A 112 11.26 -10.41 -20.29
CA ARG A 112 12.59 -9.83 -20.02
C ARG A 112 12.49 -8.40 -19.51
N VAL A 113 11.57 -8.12 -18.57
CA VAL A 113 11.43 -6.79 -17.99
C VAL A 113 12.69 -6.39 -17.23
N GLU A 114 13.02 -5.10 -17.23
CA GLU A 114 14.21 -4.58 -16.55
C GLU A 114 14.05 -4.48 -15.03
N ARG A 115 12.81 -4.39 -14.52
CA ARG A 115 12.53 -4.33 -13.08
C ARG A 115 11.11 -4.77 -12.75
N VAL A 116 10.98 -5.52 -11.64
CA VAL A 116 9.70 -5.76 -10.96
C VAL A 116 9.76 -5.16 -9.56
N VAL A 117 8.84 -4.26 -9.26
CA VAL A 117 8.66 -3.67 -7.92
C VAL A 117 7.39 -4.29 -7.31
N LEU A 118 7.52 -4.93 -6.14
CA LEU A 118 6.42 -5.64 -5.48
C LEU A 118 5.96 -4.93 -4.21
N ALA A 119 4.64 -4.83 -4.02
CA ALA A 119 4.04 -4.42 -2.76
C ALA A 119 4.11 -5.56 -1.74
N CYS A 120 5.02 -5.43 -0.77
CA CYS A 120 5.12 -6.25 0.44
C CYS A 120 4.44 -5.53 1.62
N SER A 121 4.55 -6.07 2.83
CA SER A 121 3.84 -5.51 3.99
C SER A 121 4.65 -5.64 5.28
N CYS A 122 4.55 -4.63 6.14
CA CYS A 122 5.07 -4.70 7.51
C CYS A 122 4.40 -5.79 8.36
N ALA A 123 3.24 -6.31 7.93
CA ALA A 123 2.59 -7.46 8.55
C ALA A 123 3.49 -8.70 8.62
N ALA A 124 4.51 -8.80 7.75
CA ALA A 124 5.53 -9.83 7.79
C ALA A 124 6.27 -9.91 9.14
N TYR A 125 6.40 -8.79 9.85
CA TYR A 125 7.10 -8.75 11.14
C TYR A 125 6.32 -9.37 12.30
N GLY A 126 4.97 -9.41 12.19
CA GLY A 126 4.10 -9.90 13.26
C GLY A 126 4.25 -9.11 14.56
N ASP A 127 4.08 -9.80 15.69
CA ASP A 127 4.03 -9.25 17.05
C ASP A 127 5.38 -9.18 17.78
N GLY A 128 6.50 -9.42 17.10
CA GLY A 128 7.83 -9.35 17.70
C GLY A 128 8.06 -8.03 18.45
N ALA A 129 8.64 -8.11 19.67
CA ALA A 129 8.83 -6.96 20.56
C ALA A 129 9.86 -5.95 20.05
N GLU A 130 10.78 -6.36 19.19
CA GLU A 130 11.88 -5.52 18.70
C GLU A 130 11.38 -4.34 17.88
N GLN A 131 11.86 -3.16 18.23
CA GLN A 131 11.57 -1.87 17.58
C GLN A 131 12.84 -1.03 17.52
N PRO A 132 13.02 -0.23 16.44
CA PRO A 132 12.22 -0.21 15.20
C PRO A 132 12.40 -1.48 14.37
N LYS A 133 11.39 -1.81 13.55
CA LYS A 133 11.44 -2.95 12.64
C LYS A 133 12.43 -2.73 11.52
N HIS A 134 13.40 -3.62 11.37
CA HIS A 134 14.39 -3.61 10.30
C HIS A 134 14.38 -4.93 9.51
N GLU A 135 14.87 -4.91 8.28
CA GLU A 135 14.66 -6.00 7.33
C GLU A 135 15.47 -7.27 7.63
N ALA A 136 16.46 -7.19 8.54
CA ALA A 136 17.20 -8.37 9.02
C ALA A 136 16.40 -9.20 10.05
N LEU A 137 15.29 -8.67 10.58
CA LEU A 137 14.41 -9.43 11.46
C LEU A 137 13.76 -10.58 10.70
N LEU A 138 13.74 -11.75 11.31
CA LEU A 138 13.02 -12.91 10.78
C LEU A 138 11.51 -12.62 10.74
N PRO A 139 10.84 -12.92 9.62
CA PRO A 139 9.39 -12.80 9.54
C PRO A 139 8.69 -13.68 10.59
N ARG A 140 7.64 -13.12 11.21
CA ARG A 140 6.76 -13.82 12.19
C ARG A 140 5.30 -13.57 11.84
N PRO A 141 4.82 -14.04 10.67
CA PRO A 141 3.48 -13.74 10.20
C PRO A 141 2.42 -14.28 11.16
N ALA A 142 1.49 -13.40 11.61
CA ALA A 142 0.42 -13.73 12.54
C ALA A 142 -0.95 -13.91 11.85
N SER A 143 -0.99 -13.91 10.51
CA SER A 143 -2.21 -14.11 9.72
C SER A 143 -1.90 -14.73 8.35
N PRO A 144 -2.89 -15.35 7.68
CA PRO A 144 -2.69 -15.83 6.31
C PRO A 144 -2.22 -14.73 5.35
N TYR A 145 -2.78 -13.53 5.44
CA TYR A 145 -2.30 -12.37 4.65
C TYR A 145 -0.81 -12.07 4.88
N ALA A 146 -0.37 -12.07 6.14
CA ALA A 146 1.04 -11.83 6.45
C ALA A 146 1.94 -12.95 5.89
N ALA A 147 1.52 -14.21 6.02
CA ALA A 147 2.22 -15.36 5.46
C ALA A 147 2.30 -15.29 3.93
N GLN A 148 1.21 -14.90 3.27
CA GLN A 148 1.16 -14.70 1.82
C GLN A 148 2.16 -13.61 1.38
N LYS A 149 2.24 -12.48 2.11
CA LYS A 149 3.20 -11.41 1.79
C LYS A 149 4.65 -11.87 1.98
N VAL A 150 4.94 -12.65 3.02
CA VAL A 150 6.27 -13.28 3.19
C VAL A 150 6.57 -14.24 2.03
N ALA A 151 5.62 -15.06 1.61
CA ALA A 151 5.80 -15.93 0.44
C ALA A 151 6.12 -15.13 -0.83
N CYS A 152 5.42 -14.00 -1.08
CA CYS A 152 5.72 -13.12 -2.22
C CYS A 152 7.16 -12.56 -2.17
N GLU A 153 7.65 -12.17 -0.99
CA GLU A 153 9.04 -11.72 -0.80
C GLU A 153 10.05 -12.83 -1.15
N LEU A 154 9.80 -14.03 -0.65
CA LEU A 154 10.66 -15.18 -0.92
C LEU A 154 10.69 -15.54 -2.41
N TYR A 155 9.53 -15.53 -3.09
CA TYR A 155 9.47 -15.72 -4.53
C TYR A 155 10.24 -14.64 -5.29
N ALA A 156 10.06 -13.35 -4.95
CA ALA A 156 10.78 -12.26 -5.58
C ALA A 156 12.30 -12.41 -5.44
N GLN A 157 12.78 -12.73 -4.24
CA GLN A 157 14.21 -12.98 -3.98
C GLN A 157 14.72 -14.22 -4.73
N THR A 158 13.91 -15.28 -4.79
CA THR A 158 14.26 -16.51 -5.54
C THR A 158 14.37 -16.21 -7.03
N TYR A 159 13.41 -15.48 -7.62
CA TYR A 159 13.47 -15.10 -9.02
C TYR A 159 14.67 -14.20 -9.34
N ALA A 160 15.02 -13.30 -8.43
CA ALA A 160 16.22 -12.47 -8.58
C ALA A 160 17.52 -13.32 -8.57
N ARG A 161 17.64 -14.26 -7.64
CA ARG A 161 18.86 -15.07 -7.46
C ARG A 161 18.97 -16.20 -8.48
N ALA A 162 17.88 -16.95 -8.71
CA ALA A 162 17.91 -18.16 -9.53
C ALA A 162 17.73 -17.89 -11.03
N PHE A 163 16.98 -16.85 -11.39
CA PHE A 163 16.64 -16.55 -12.78
C PHE A 163 17.17 -15.19 -13.26
N GLY A 164 17.82 -14.42 -12.40
CA GLY A 164 18.35 -13.11 -12.75
C GLY A 164 17.29 -12.04 -13.04
N LEU A 165 16.00 -12.26 -12.63
CA LEU A 165 14.95 -11.27 -12.79
C LEU A 165 15.14 -10.15 -11.75
N PRO A 166 15.37 -8.89 -12.12
CA PRO A 166 15.62 -7.83 -11.15
C PRO A 166 14.34 -7.44 -10.39
N CYS A 167 14.07 -8.11 -9.25
CA CYS A 167 12.94 -7.86 -8.38
C CYS A 167 13.34 -7.04 -7.16
N VAL A 168 12.44 -6.19 -6.65
CA VAL A 168 12.58 -5.50 -5.37
C VAL A 168 11.23 -5.49 -4.65
N GLY A 169 11.22 -5.86 -3.37
CA GLY A 169 10.03 -5.84 -2.52
C GLY A 169 10.02 -4.62 -1.60
N LEU A 170 8.88 -3.95 -1.49
CA LEU A 170 8.69 -2.79 -0.63
C LEU A 170 7.71 -3.14 0.49
N ARG A 171 8.20 -3.28 1.73
CA ARG A 171 7.36 -3.49 2.93
C ARG A 171 6.69 -2.17 3.30
N PHE A 172 5.48 -1.95 2.81
CA PHE A 172 4.70 -0.79 3.20
C PHE A 172 4.24 -0.89 4.64
N PHE A 173 4.43 0.19 5.40
CA PHE A 173 3.81 0.39 6.70
C PHE A 173 2.38 0.93 6.52
N ASN A 174 1.83 1.66 7.49
CA ASN A 174 0.41 2.03 7.43
C ASN A 174 0.21 3.20 6.45
N VAL A 175 -0.05 2.86 5.19
CA VAL A 175 -0.24 3.84 4.11
C VAL A 175 -1.57 4.56 4.28
N TYR A 176 -1.56 5.88 4.14
CA TYR A 176 -2.77 6.71 4.14
C TYR A 176 -2.68 7.82 3.09
N GLY A 177 -3.82 8.40 2.72
CA GLY A 177 -3.85 9.54 1.80
C GLY A 177 -5.13 9.60 0.95
N PRO A 178 -5.19 10.56 0.01
CA PRO A 178 -6.30 10.73 -0.91
C PRO A 178 -6.64 9.46 -1.69
N ARG A 179 -7.92 9.25 -2.01
CA ARG A 179 -8.46 8.08 -2.71
C ARG A 179 -8.39 6.75 -1.94
N GLN A 180 -8.03 6.77 -0.65
CA GLN A 180 -8.24 5.62 0.20
C GLN A 180 -9.74 5.48 0.48
N ASP A 181 -10.31 4.27 0.27
CA ASP A 181 -11.75 4.06 0.46
C ASP A 181 -12.14 4.12 1.95
N PRO A 182 -12.95 5.13 2.35
CA PRO A 182 -13.41 5.25 3.72
C PRO A 182 -14.51 4.25 4.08
N LYS A 183 -15.20 3.69 3.08
CA LYS A 183 -16.35 2.79 3.25
C LYS A 183 -15.95 1.32 3.34
N SER A 184 -14.68 0.99 3.09
CA SER A 184 -14.21 -0.38 3.22
C SER A 184 -14.47 -0.91 4.63
N GLU A 185 -15.13 -2.05 4.76
CA GLU A 185 -15.36 -2.72 6.05
C GLU A 185 -14.06 -2.95 6.83
N TYR A 186 -12.96 -3.03 6.09
CA TYR A 186 -11.60 -3.22 6.61
C TYR A 186 -10.77 -1.93 6.59
N ALA A 187 -11.44 -0.77 6.51
CA ALA A 187 -10.75 0.52 6.50
C ALA A 187 -9.80 0.66 7.69
N ALA A 188 -8.61 1.16 7.41
CA ALA A 188 -7.59 1.45 8.41
C ALA A 188 -8.08 2.54 9.42
N ALA A 189 -7.34 2.77 10.47
CA ALA A 189 -7.72 3.71 11.53
C ALA A 189 -8.00 5.13 11.00
N ILE A 190 -7.14 5.65 10.11
CA ILE A 190 -7.27 7.02 9.57
C ILE A 190 -8.59 7.22 8.82
N PRO A 191 -8.97 6.41 7.81
CA PRO A 191 -10.27 6.56 7.15
C PRO A 191 -11.45 6.57 8.12
N ARG A 192 -11.47 5.65 9.08
CA ARG A 192 -12.54 5.54 10.07
C ARG A 192 -12.65 6.78 10.96
N PHE A 193 -11.52 7.27 11.45
CA PHE A 193 -11.50 8.44 12.33
C PHE A 193 -11.91 9.73 11.58
N VAL A 194 -11.37 9.91 10.37
CA VAL A 194 -11.71 11.09 9.56
C VAL A 194 -13.20 11.10 9.20
N THR A 195 -13.75 9.96 8.73
CA THR A 195 -15.18 9.88 8.36
C THR A 195 -16.06 10.18 9.56
N ARG A 196 -15.85 9.53 10.71
CA ARG A 196 -16.67 9.74 11.90
C ARG A 196 -16.60 11.19 12.37
N LEU A 197 -15.40 11.75 12.50
CA LEU A 197 -15.21 13.12 12.96
C LEU A 197 -15.80 14.16 12.00
N LEU A 198 -15.76 13.93 10.67
CA LEU A 198 -16.42 14.80 9.69
C LEU A 198 -17.95 14.69 9.75
N SER A 199 -18.49 13.52 10.12
CA SER A 199 -19.94 13.33 10.33
C SER A 199 -20.45 13.82 11.69
N GLY A 200 -19.57 14.38 12.54
CA GLY A 200 -19.96 14.81 13.90
C GLY A 200 -20.05 13.66 14.92
N ASP A 201 -19.54 12.48 14.57
CA ASP A 201 -19.54 11.29 15.42
C ASP A 201 -18.22 11.16 16.21
N ARG A 202 -18.31 10.59 17.42
CA ARG A 202 -17.14 10.25 18.24
C ARG A 202 -16.31 9.15 17.58
N PRO A 203 -14.97 9.28 17.51
CA PRO A 203 -14.10 8.21 17.00
C PRO A 203 -14.08 7.02 17.98
N ILE A 204 -14.15 5.78 17.44
CA ILE A 204 -14.12 4.55 18.24
C ILE A 204 -12.68 4.06 18.33
N VAL A 205 -12.17 3.93 19.55
CA VAL A 205 -10.83 3.43 19.88
C VAL A 205 -10.93 2.08 20.59
N PHE A 206 -10.27 1.08 20.05
CA PHE A 206 -10.17 -0.23 20.70
C PHE A 206 -8.96 -0.24 21.65
N GLY A 207 -9.18 -0.58 22.93
CA GLY A 207 -8.17 -0.50 23.97
C GLY A 207 -7.97 0.93 24.51
N ASP A 208 -6.76 1.22 24.98
CA ASP A 208 -6.39 2.51 25.59
C ASP A 208 -6.00 3.61 24.58
N GLY A 209 -5.86 3.26 23.30
CA GLY A 209 -5.47 4.19 22.25
C GLY A 209 -3.98 4.57 22.22
N LEU A 210 -3.17 3.98 23.11
CA LEU A 210 -1.73 4.21 23.18
C LEU A 210 -0.91 3.31 22.23
N GLN A 211 -1.57 2.38 21.54
CA GLN A 211 -0.91 1.61 20.49
C GLN A 211 -0.42 2.51 19.36
N THR A 212 0.84 2.31 18.97
CA THR A 212 1.50 3.19 17.99
C THR A 212 1.64 2.52 16.63
N ARG A 213 1.54 3.32 15.56
CA ARG A 213 1.77 2.90 14.18
C ARG A 213 2.62 3.93 13.45
N ASP A 214 3.46 3.45 12.53
CA ASP A 214 4.15 4.29 11.58
C ASP A 214 3.21 4.52 10.38
N PHE A 215 2.72 5.75 10.25
CA PHE A 215 1.83 6.16 9.16
C PHE A 215 2.63 6.85 8.08
N VAL A 216 2.56 6.33 6.86
CA VAL A 216 3.27 6.88 5.70
C VAL A 216 2.28 7.42 4.67
N HIS A 217 2.51 8.64 4.20
CA HIS A 217 1.66 9.25 3.18
C HIS A 217 1.86 8.55 1.84
N VAL A 218 0.77 8.36 1.09
CA VAL A 218 0.78 7.62 -0.18
C VAL A 218 1.73 8.23 -1.22
N SER A 219 1.94 9.55 -1.24
CA SER A 219 2.91 10.18 -2.15
C SER A 219 4.35 9.74 -1.88
N ASP A 220 4.71 9.47 -0.62
CA ASP A 220 6.02 8.92 -0.26
C ASP A 220 6.14 7.46 -0.71
N VAL A 221 5.04 6.68 -0.64
CA VAL A 221 4.98 5.31 -1.16
C VAL A 221 5.11 5.31 -2.68
N VAL A 222 4.43 6.22 -3.40
CA VAL A 222 4.59 6.40 -4.85
C VAL A 222 6.04 6.67 -5.18
N ARG A 223 6.67 7.62 -4.48
CA ARG A 223 8.09 7.96 -4.69
C ARG A 223 9.02 6.77 -4.42
N ALA A 224 8.78 5.99 -3.36
CA ALA A 224 9.54 4.78 -3.08
C ALA A 224 9.46 3.75 -4.22
N ASN A 225 8.27 3.56 -4.82
CA ASN A 225 8.08 2.70 -5.98
C ASN A 225 8.93 3.16 -7.18
N LEU A 226 8.92 4.45 -7.49
CA LEU A 226 9.69 5.00 -8.61
C LEU A 226 11.21 4.91 -8.38
N LEU A 227 11.68 5.17 -7.17
CA LEU A 227 13.07 4.97 -6.78
C LEU A 227 13.48 3.50 -6.93
N ALA A 228 12.66 2.57 -6.46
CA ALA A 228 12.91 1.14 -6.56
C ALA A 228 13.01 0.64 -8.02
N ALA A 229 12.28 1.27 -8.95
CA ALA A 229 12.34 0.93 -10.37
C ALA A 229 13.71 1.24 -11.00
N THR A 230 14.45 2.21 -10.47
CA THR A 230 15.68 2.73 -11.09
C THR A 230 16.95 2.55 -10.24
N ALA A 231 16.82 2.31 -8.93
CA ALA A 231 17.95 2.15 -8.03
C ALA A 231 18.81 0.93 -8.42
N LYS A 232 20.13 1.13 -8.53
CA LYS A 232 21.06 0.08 -8.98
C LYS A 232 21.20 -1.07 -7.99
N ASP A 233 21.17 -0.74 -6.69
CA ASP A 233 21.40 -1.70 -5.61
C ASP A 233 20.11 -2.35 -5.08
N ALA A 234 18.95 -2.07 -5.73
CA ALA A 234 17.65 -2.58 -5.30
C ALA A 234 17.33 -4.03 -5.70
N PRO A 235 17.85 -4.61 -6.81
CA PRO A 235 17.52 -5.98 -7.19
C PRO A 235 17.86 -7.01 -6.11
N GLY A 236 16.88 -7.86 -5.77
CA GLY A 236 17.00 -8.88 -4.73
C GLY A 236 16.70 -8.40 -3.32
N GLU A 237 16.50 -7.11 -3.13
CA GLU A 237 16.29 -6.50 -1.82
C GLU A 237 14.82 -6.43 -1.43
N ILE A 238 14.58 -6.58 -0.12
CA ILE A 238 13.32 -6.21 0.54
C ILE A 238 13.61 -4.97 1.38
N VAL A 239 12.77 -3.93 1.26
CA VAL A 239 13.04 -2.61 1.83
C VAL A 239 11.80 -2.06 2.53
N ASN A 240 11.95 -1.52 3.74
CA ASN A 240 10.89 -0.84 4.46
C ASN A 240 10.53 0.50 3.80
N VAL A 241 9.22 0.78 3.70
CA VAL A 241 8.69 2.06 3.25
C VAL A 241 7.71 2.58 4.29
N ALA A 242 8.11 3.62 4.98
CA ALA A 242 7.46 4.18 6.15
C ALA A 242 7.84 5.64 6.34
N SER A 243 7.31 6.29 7.38
CA SER A 243 7.73 7.65 7.76
C SER A 243 8.94 7.66 8.71
N GLY A 244 9.25 6.53 9.35
CA GLY A 244 10.26 6.44 10.41
C GLY A 244 9.83 7.09 11.73
N ARG A 245 8.55 7.47 11.84
CA ARG A 245 7.96 8.08 13.04
C ARG A 245 6.64 7.38 13.35
N SER A 246 6.47 6.91 14.58
CA SER A 246 5.22 6.33 15.01
C SER A 246 4.38 7.35 15.77
N ALA A 247 3.06 7.25 15.61
CA ALA A 247 2.08 8.02 16.38
C ALA A 247 1.08 7.07 17.04
N SER A 248 0.59 7.44 18.23
CA SER A 248 -0.49 6.72 18.89
C SER A 248 -1.85 7.02 18.24
N LEU A 249 -2.86 6.16 18.47
CA LEU A 249 -4.20 6.44 17.96
C LEU A 249 -4.79 7.71 18.57
N LEU A 250 -4.50 8.01 19.83
CA LEU A 250 -4.95 9.26 20.47
C LEU A 250 -4.27 10.49 19.85
N GLU A 251 -2.96 10.41 19.57
CA GLU A 251 -2.27 11.48 18.86
C GLU A 251 -2.82 11.67 17.45
N LEU A 252 -3.09 10.59 16.73
CA LEU A 252 -3.71 10.60 15.41
C LEU A 252 -5.08 11.32 15.45
N ILE A 253 -5.96 10.98 16.40
CA ILE A 253 -7.27 11.61 16.58
C ILE A 253 -7.11 13.11 16.86
N ARG A 254 -6.16 13.48 17.74
CA ARG A 254 -5.87 14.89 18.04
C ARG A 254 -5.46 15.67 16.79
N LEU A 255 -4.61 15.10 15.94
CA LEU A 255 -4.18 15.73 14.70
C LEU A 255 -5.35 15.88 13.70
N ILE A 256 -6.19 14.84 13.57
CA ILE A 256 -7.39 14.90 12.71
C ILE A 256 -8.37 15.96 13.22
N LYS A 257 -8.67 16.00 14.54
CA LYS A 257 -9.51 17.04 15.16
C LYS A 257 -8.97 18.44 14.86
N HIS A 258 -7.66 18.62 14.97
CA HIS A 258 -7.01 19.90 14.64
C HIS A 258 -7.22 20.30 13.17
N ALA A 259 -7.06 19.36 12.24
CA ALA A 259 -7.27 19.57 10.81
C ALA A 259 -8.75 19.89 10.48
N ILE A 260 -9.70 19.28 11.18
CA ILE A 260 -11.12 19.54 11.02
C ILE A 260 -11.51 20.90 11.63
N GLY A 261 -10.88 21.29 12.73
CA GLY A 261 -11.14 22.55 13.42
C GLY A 261 -12.23 22.46 14.49
N PRO A 262 -12.87 23.61 14.87
CA PRO A 262 -13.76 23.71 16.03
C PRO A 262 -14.92 22.72 16.06
N ALA A 263 -15.45 22.34 14.89
CA ALA A 263 -16.57 21.40 14.77
C ALA A 263 -16.27 20.03 15.40
N ALA A 264 -15.02 19.56 15.36
CA ALA A 264 -14.62 18.28 15.94
C ALA A 264 -13.99 18.41 17.34
N ALA A 265 -13.77 19.63 17.86
CA ALA A 265 -13.01 19.85 19.08
C ALA A 265 -13.58 19.12 20.32
N HIS A 266 -14.92 19.04 20.42
CA HIS A 266 -15.65 18.43 21.54
C HIS A 266 -15.85 16.90 21.41
N LEU A 267 -15.48 16.28 20.27
CA LEU A 267 -15.73 14.87 19.99
C LEU A 267 -14.64 14.00 20.63
N GLU A 268 -14.81 13.62 21.90
CA GLU A 268 -13.86 12.74 22.59
C GLU A 268 -14.01 11.30 22.15
N PRO A 269 -12.91 10.50 22.11
CA PRO A 269 -12.94 9.11 21.73
C PRO A 269 -13.89 8.27 22.59
N GLU A 270 -14.55 7.30 21.97
CA GLU A 270 -15.27 6.22 22.65
C GLU A 270 -14.35 5.00 22.72
N HIS A 271 -14.06 4.54 23.93
CA HIS A 271 -13.20 3.37 24.13
C HIS A 271 -14.02 2.09 24.14
N GLN A 272 -13.57 1.09 23.38
CA GLN A 272 -14.12 -0.26 23.34
C GLN A 272 -13.06 -1.28 23.77
N PRO A 273 -13.43 -2.53 24.12
CA PRO A 273 -12.46 -3.57 24.49
C PRO A 273 -11.36 -3.73 23.44
N ALA A 274 -10.14 -3.98 23.90
CA ALA A 274 -8.99 -4.20 23.02
C ALA A 274 -9.25 -5.39 22.07
N ARG A 275 -8.78 -5.28 20.84
CA ARG A 275 -8.87 -6.37 19.87
C ARG A 275 -7.77 -7.38 20.11
N ALA A 276 -8.12 -8.67 20.07
CA ALA A 276 -7.13 -9.74 20.13
C ALA A 276 -6.15 -9.62 18.94
N GLY A 277 -4.86 -9.74 19.23
CA GLY A 277 -3.81 -9.66 18.20
C GLY A 277 -3.45 -8.24 17.70
N ASP A 278 -4.01 -7.19 18.32
CA ASP A 278 -3.60 -5.82 17.97
C ASP A 278 -2.19 -5.53 18.51
N LEU A 279 -1.28 -5.12 17.62
CA LEU A 279 0.11 -4.84 17.97
C LEU A 279 0.23 -3.60 18.84
N ARG A 280 1.03 -3.67 19.92
CA ARG A 280 1.25 -2.51 20.81
C ARG A 280 2.04 -1.40 20.13
N ALA A 281 3.07 -1.75 19.35
CA ALA A 281 3.94 -0.79 18.69
C ALA A 281 4.38 -1.27 17.30
N SER A 282 4.47 -0.34 16.36
CA SER A 282 5.03 -0.60 15.04
C SER A 282 5.71 0.68 14.54
N SER A 283 7.03 0.64 14.43
CA SER A 283 7.87 1.69 13.83
C SER A 283 8.88 1.07 12.89
N ALA A 284 9.32 1.80 11.87
CA ALA A 284 10.27 1.32 10.88
C ALA A 284 11.67 1.91 11.09
N ASP A 285 12.70 1.08 10.91
CA ASP A 285 14.04 1.55 10.56
C ASP A 285 14.10 1.78 9.04
N LEU A 286 14.58 2.95 8.64
CA LEU A 286 14.71 3.37 7.23
C LEU A 286 16.17 3.38 6.74
N THR A 287 17.11 2.88 7.52
CA THR A 287 18.55 2.87 7.17
C THR A 287 18.79 2.18 5.83
N LYS A 288 18.14 1.03 5.61
CA LYS A 288 18.24 0.30 4.35
C LYS A 288 17.56 1.05 3.19
N ALA A 289 16.40 1.64 3.43
CA ALA A 289 15.69 2.43 2.41
C ALA A 289 16.52 3.62 1.92
N ARG A 290 17.19 4.32 2.83
CA ARG A 290 18.14 5.41 2.50
C ARG A 290 19.29 4.91 1.65
N ARG A 291 19.94 3.86 2.10
CA ARG A 291 21.13 3.30 1.44
C ARG A 291 20.83 2.73 0.06
N VAL A 292 19.75 1.93 -0.07
CA VAL A 292 19.45 1.16 -1.29
C VAL A 292 18.67 1.97 -2.32
N LEU A 293 17.74 2.81 -1.86
CA LEU A 293 16.82 3.55 -2.72
C LEU A 293 17.09 5.06 -2.74
N GLY A 294 17.86 5.60 -1.79
CA GLY A 294 17.88 7.05 -1.54
C GLY A 294 16.53 7.59 -1.06
N TYR A 295 15.73 6.73 -0.39
CA TYR A 295 14.41 7.08 0.08
C TYR A 295 14.45 7.88 1.37
N GLU A 296 13.74 9.02 1.39
CA GLU A 296 13.44 9.81 2.58
C GLU A 296 11.96 10.19 2.57
N PRO A 297 11.21 9.99 3.66
CA PRO A 297 9.83 10.47 3.74
C PRO A 297 9.81 12.01 3.71
N ARG A 298 8.85 12.59 2.99
CA ARG A 298 8.73 14.05 2.79
C ARG A 298 7.50 14.65 3.43
N VAL A 299 6.42 13.86 3.55
CA VAL A 299 5.15 14.36 4.08
C VAL A 299 5.04 14.06 5.56
N GLY A 300 4.94 15.11 6.37
CA GLY A 300 4.67 15.00 7.80
C GLY A 300 3.25 14.51 8.08
N LEU A 301 3.04 13.78 9.20
CA LEU A 301 1.71 13.22 9.51
C LEU A 301 0.64 14.30 9.63
N ALA A 302 0.92 15.42 10.30
CA ALA A 302 -0.04 16.52 10.45
C ALA A 302 -0.42 17.17 9.11
N GLU A 303 0.58 17.41 8.24
CA GLU A 303 0.39 17.95 6.90
C GLU A 303 -0.44 17.01 6.02
N GLY A 304 -0.07 15.72 5.97
CA GLY A 304 -0.80 14.73 5.18
C GLY A 304 -2.24 14.53 5.64
N LEU A 305 -2.50 14.58 6.96
CA LEU A 305 -3.86 14.51 7.51
C LEU A 305 -4.69 15.76 7.17
N ALA A 306 -4.08 16.96 7.20
CA ALA A 306 -4.77 18.18 6.80
C ALA A 306 -5.22 18.13 5.34
N GLY A 307 -4.33 17.74 4.42
CA GLY A 307 -4.67 17.56 3.01
C GLY A 307 -5.73 16.47 2.77
N LEU A 308 -5.69 15.36 3.55
CA LEU A 308 -6.70 14.31 3.46
C LEU A 308 -8.09 14.82 3.90
N VAL A 309 -8.17 15.52 5.02
CA VAL A 309 -9.43 16.11 5.54
C VAL A 309 -10.03 17.10 4.53
N GLU A 310 -9.21 17.97 3.94
CA GLU A 310 -9.64 18.91 2.92
C GLU A 310 -10.20 18.19 1.68
N SER A 311 -9.50 17.19 1.18
CA SER A 311 -9.93 16.37 0.04
C SER A 311 -11.28 15.69 0.28
N TRP A 312 -11.51 15.17 1.48
CA TRP A 312 -12.76 14.47 1.81
C TRP A 312 -13.93 15.43 2.05
N ARG A 313 -13.71 16.60 2.64
CA ARG A 313 -14.73 17.65 2.69
C ARG A 313 -15.24 18.02 1.30
N ALA A 314 -14.32 18.32 0.39
CA ALA A 314 -14.67 18.65 -0.98
C ALA A 314 -15.44 17.53 -1.72
N THR A 315 -15.33 16.28 -1.27
CA THR A 315 -16.09 15.14 -1.81
C THR A 315 -17.48 15.06 -1.19
N LEU A 316 -17.61 15.32 0.11
CA LEU A 316 -18.90 15.35 0.81
C LEU A 316 -19.75 16.51 0.33
N ASP A 317 -19.18 17.71 0.17
CA ASP A 317 -19.88 18.91 -0.31
C ASP A 317 -20.40 18.74 -1.76
N ARG A 318 -19.76 17.91 -2.59
CA ARG A 318 -20.23 17.59 -3.95
C ARG A 318 -21.31 16.51 -3.99
N ALA A 319 -21.46 15.75 -2.94
CA ALA A 319 -22.46 14.67 -2.84
C ALA A 319 -23.76 15.10 -2.13
N ALA A 320 -23.76 16.27 -1.47
CA ALA A 320 -24.89 16.91 -0.82
C ALA A 320 -25.61 17.86 -1.79
#